data_fe086eb48e4a85fbcc9fd6b31e3ec166
#
_entry.id   fe086eb48e4a85fbcc9fd6b31e3ec166
#
_cell.length_a   1.000
_cell.length_b   1.000
_cell.length_c   1.000
_cell.angle_alpha   90.00
_cell.angle_beta   90.00
_cell.angle_gamma   90.00
#
_symmetry.space_group_name_H-M   'P 1'
#
loop_
_entity.id
_entity.type
_entity.pdbx_description
1 polymer ?
#
loop_
_entity_poly.entity_id
_entity_poly.type
_entity_poly.pdbx_seq_one_letter_code
_entity_poly.pdbx_strand_id
1 'polypeptide(L)'
;FGKKAASVVAAAVVFGLVAGVVFQGVRYGSDKLLGKDSQTTTEQSAEGSTENNAPQLKQASSDTASTVYDVSTVAKKVMPSIVSITGTYVTTYDYWFNSYQQESTGAGSGIIIGKDDQYLYLATNYHVVQNAKSLSVTFVDDKSAEATVKGYVENNDIAVVTVKLSDISDDTLNEIKEIQVGS
;
A
#
# COMPACT_ATOMS: atom_id res chain seq x y z
N PHE A 1 -2.66 -1.65 50.35
CA PHE A 1 -2.26 -1.67 48.92
C PHE A 1 -2.11 -3.09 48.35
N GLY A 2 -1.78 -4.13 49.22
CA GLY A 2 -1.48 -5.50 48.75
C GLY A 2 -2.66 -6.33 48.21
N LYS A 3 -3.89 -6.16 48.72
CA LYS A 3 -5.03 -7.01 48.31
C LYS A 3 -5.58 -6.69 46.91
N LYS A 4 -5.54 -5.42 46.48
CA LYS A 4 -5.96 -5.03 45.11
C LYS A 4 -4.94 -5.44 44.04
N ALA A 5 -3.66 -5.40 44.33
CA ALA A 5 -2.62 -5.87 43.43
C ALA A 5 -2.67 -7.39 43.21
N ALA A 6 -2.91 -8.17 44.24
CA ALA A 6 -3.04 -9.62 44.14
C ALA A 6 -4.27 -10.04 43.27
N SER A 7 -5.38 -9.32 43.38
CA SER A 7 -6.57 -9.58 42.56
C SER A 7 -6.34 -9.31 41.06
N VAL A 8 -5.59 -8.26 40.72
CA VAL A 8 -5.28 -7.94 39.30
C VAL A 8 -4.34 -8.99 38.70
N VAL A 9 -3.34 -9.44 39.48
CA VAL A 9 -2.41 -10.49 39.01
C VAL A 9 -3.16 -11.82 38.81
N ALA A 10 -4.05 -12.19 39.74
CA ALA A 10 -4.85 -13.40 39.59
C ALA A 10 -5.78 -13.35 38.35
N ALA A 11 -6.41 -12.20 38.09
CA ALA A 11 -7.24 -12.02 36.89
C ALA A 11 -6.42 -12.11 35.59
N ALA A 12 -5.21 -11.56 35.55
CA ALA A 12 -4.33 -11.63 34.40
C ALA A 12 -3.86 -13.07 34.10
N VAL A 13 -3.56 -13.86 35.15
CA VAL A 13 -3.17 -15.27 34.99
C VAL A 13 -4.32 -16.12 34.44
N VAL A 14 -5.54 -15.92 34.97
CA VAL A 14 -6.74 -16.63 34.50
C VAL A 14 -7.05 -16.27 33.06
N PHE A 15 -6.93 -14.97 32.68
CA PHE A 15 -7.16 -14.53 31.33
C PHE A 15 -6.11 -15.12 30.36
N GLY A 16 -4.85 -15.15 30.76
CA GLY A 16 -3.76 -15.75 29.97
C GLY A 16 -3.95 -17.25 29.72
N LEU A 17 -4.40 -18.00 30.73
CA LEU A 17 -4.70 -19.43 30.63
C LEU A 17 -5.90 -19.70 29.70
N VAL A 18 -6.97 -18.94 29.83
CA VAL A 18 -8.17 -19.09 28.98
C VAL A 18 -7.83 -18.74 27.52
N ALA A 19 -7.12 -17.62 27.27
CA ALA A 19 -6.70 -17.23 25.94
C ALA A 19 -5.75 -18.26 25.31
N GLY A 20 -4.84 -18.84 26.09
CA GLY A 20 -3.91 -19.88 25.64
C GLY A 20 -4.64 -21.16 25.21
N VAL A 21 -5.63 -21.62 25.97
CA VAL A 21 -6.41 -22.82 25.63
C VAL A 21 -7.28 -22.59 24.39
N VAL A 22 -7.90 -21.42 24.25
CA VAL A 22 -8.70 -21.08 23.06
C VAL A 22 -7.81 -21.02 21.81
N PHE A 23 -6.63 -20.41 21.92
CA PHE A 23 -5.70 -20.32 20.80
C PHE A 23 -5.17 -21.69 20.36
N GLN A 24 -4.86 -22.58 21.30
CA GLN A 24 -4.48 -23.96 21.02
C GLN A 24 -5.64 -24.76 20.40
N GLY A 25 -6.85 -24.57 20.87
CA GLY A 25 -8.06 -25.24 20.35
C GLY A 25 -8.37 -24.82 18.90
N VAL A 26 -8.19 -23.55 18.55
CA VAL A 26 -8.38 -23.06 17.18
C VAL A 26 -7.33 -23.65 16.24
N ARG A 27 -6.08 -23.75 16.65
CA ARG A 27 -5.01 -24.38 15.81
C ARG A 27 -5.29 -25.87 15.59
N TYR A 28 -5.70 -26.60 16.64
CA TYR A 28 -5.99 -28.02 16.51
C TYR A 28 -7.26 -28.30 15.67
N GLY A 29 -8.24 -27.41 15.74
CA GLY A 29 -9.46 -27.49 14.93
C GLY A 29 -9.26 -27.17 13.46
N SER A 30 -8.39 -26.18 13.14
CA SER A 30 -8.12 -25.80 11.75
C SER A 30 -7.30 -26.84 11.00
N ASP A 31 -6.36 -27.51 11.67
CA ASP A 31 -5.55 -28.60 11.06
C ASP A 31 -6.39 -29.83 10.69
N LYS A 32 -7.56 -30.00 11.31
CA LYS A 32 -8.46 -31.12 11.07
C LYS A 32 -9.58 -30.83 10.07
N LEU A 33 -9.91 -29.54 9.84
CA LEU A 33 -10.98 -29.10 8.94
C LEU A 33 -10.49 -28.57 7.60
N LEU A 34 -9.27 -28.04 7.55
CA LEU A 34 -8.63 -27.57 6.32
C LEU A 34 -7.45 -28.50 6.05
N GLY A 35 -7.64 -29.45 5.13
CA GLY A 35 -6.61 -30.40 4.70
C GLY A 35 -5.27 -29.71 4.50
N LYS A 36 -4.27 -30.34 5.09
CA LYS A 36 -2.84 -30.14 5.03
C LYS A 36 -2.38 -29.60 3.68
N ASP A 37 -2.11 -28.28 3.61
CA ASP A 37 -1.16 -27.64 2.69
C ASP A 37 -1.12 -26.13 2.96
N SER A 38 -0.23 -25.71 3.88
CA SER A 38 0.36 -24.35 3.92
C SER A 38 1.47 -24.33 4.98
N GLN A 39 2.69 -24.44 4.49
CA GLN A 39 3.88 -24.21 5.30
C GLN A 39 3.99 -22.73 5.65
N THR A 40 3.92 -22.43 6.93
CA THR A 40 4.37 -21.14 7.48
C THR A 40 5.81 -21.29 7.91
N THR A 41 6.70 -20.59 7.22
CA THR A 41 8.13 -20.49 7.53
C THR A 41 8.32 -19.68 8.81
N THR A 42 8.83 -20.32 9.85
CA THR A 42 9.42 -19.66 11.01
C THR A 42 10.91 -19.92 10.95
N GLU A 43 11.71 -18.84 10.82
CA GLU A 43 13.17 -18.93 10.90
C GLU A 43 13.59 -19.35 12.31
N GLN A 44 14.37 -20.42 12.39
CA GLN A 44 15.23 -20.69 13.53
C GLN A 44 16.50 -21.40 13.04
N SER A 45 17.60 -20.69 13.18
CA SER A 45 18.95 -21.17 12.88
C SER A 45 19.34 -22.37 13.74
N ALA A 46 19.80 -23.45 13.09
CA ALA A 46 20.77 -24.37 13.68
C ALA A 46 21.44 -25.17 12.53
N GLU A 47 22.77 -25.18 12.55
CA GLU A 47 23.66 -25.91 11.65
C GLU A 47 23.41 -27.43 11.66
N GLY A 48 23.52 -28.07 10.49
CA GLY A 48 23.58 -29.51 10.37
C GLY A 48 23.44 -29.94 8.91
N SER A 49 24.56 -30.26 8.31
CA SER A 49 24.71 -30.83 6.96
C SER A 49 23.87 -32.07 6.73
N THR A 50 23.08 -32.15 5.66
CA THR A 50 22.91 -33.35 4.79
C THR A 50 22.06 -33.03 3.56
N GLU A 51 22.62 -33.35 2.44
CA GLU A 51 22.07 -33.65 1.10
C GLU A 51 20.76 -33.00 0.60
N ASN A 52 20.98 -32.19 -0.43
CA ASN A 52 20.02 -31.61 -1.36
C ASN A 52 19.22 -32.68 -2.11
N ASN A 53 17.90 -32.67 -1.95
CA ASN A 53 16.94 -33.10 -2.97
C ASN A 53 15.83 -32.05 -3.07
N ALA A 54 16.18 -30.86 -3.59
CA ALA A 54 15.19 -29.94 -4.08
C ALA A 54 14.71 -30.38 -5.47
N PRO A 55 13.40 -30.39 -5.76
CA PRO A 55 12.92 -30.63 -7.11
C PRO A 55 13.45 -29.50 -8.02
N GLN A 56 14.39 -29.84 -8.89
CA GLN A 56 14.79 -28.97 -9.98
C GLN A 56 13.57 -28.76 -10.88
N LEU A 57 13.03 -27.53 -10.87
CA LEU A 57 12.18 -27.08 -11.96
C LEU A 57 13.00 -27.18 -13.23
N LYS A 58 12.68 -28.19 -14.08
CA LYS A 58 13.22 -28.27 -15.43
C LYS A 58 12.89 -26.96 -16.14
N GLN A 59 13.91 -26.15 -16.35
CA GLN A 59 13.88 -25.02 -17.25
C GLN A 59 13.57 -25.61 -18.65
N ALA A 60 12.35 -25.37 -19.11
CA ALA A 60 11.99 -25.68 -20.48
C ALA A 60 12.83 -24.78 -21.38
N SER A 61 13.84 -25.35 -21.99
CA SER A 61 14.56 -24.73 -23.10
C SER A 61 13.62 -24.73 -24.30
N SER A 62 12.84 -23.65 -24.45
CA SER A 62 12.18 -23.33 -25.70
C SER A 62 13.08 -22.35 -26.44
N ASP A 63 13.78 -22.83 -27.46
CA ASP A 63 14.35 -22.04 -28.55
C ASP A 63 13.19 -21.40 -29.34
N THR A 64 12.57 -20.42 -28.73
CA THR A 64 11.79 -19.40 -29.42
C THR A 64 12.35 -18.10 -28.88
N ALA A 65 12.92 -17.27 -29.74
CA ALA A 65 13.35 -15.91 -29.42
C ALA A 65 12.14 -15.10 -28.97
N SER A 66 11.60 -15.40 -27.81
CA SER A 66 10.71 -14.52 -27.07
C SER A 66 11.62 -13.47 -26.48
N THR A 67 11.51 -12.25 -26.97
CA THR A 67 12.00 -11.04 -26.31
C THR A 67 11.41 -11.09 -24.89
N VAL A 68 12.18 -11.63 -23.94
CA VAL A 68 11.89 -11.50 -22.53
C VAL A 68 12.00 -10.03 -22.25
N TYR A 69 10.87 -9.33 -22.29
CA TYR A 69 10.83 -7.96 -21.81
C TYR A 69 11.24 -8.01 -20.34
N ASP A 70 12.44 -7.55 -20.06
CA ASP A 70 12.91 -7.41 -18.70
C ASP A 70 11.99 -6.42 -17.99
N VAL A 71 11.10 -6.96 -17.15
CA VAL A 71 10.10 -6.20 -16.38
C VAL A 71 10.78 -5.08 -15.58
N SER A 72 12.01 -5.33 -15.10
CA SER A 72 12.81 -4.32 -14.39
C SER A 72 13.15 -3.12 -15.27
N THR A 73 13.47 -3.37 -16.55
CA THR A 73 13.75 -2.30 -17.51
C THR A 73 12.49 -1.47 -17.81
N VAL A 74 11.33 -2.13 -17.97
CA VAL A 74 10.04 -1.44 -18.15
C VAL A 74 9.70 -0.62 -16.92
N ALA A 75 9.81 -1.22 -15.71
CA ALA A 75 9.54 -0.52 -14.46
C ALA A 75 10.42 0.73 -14.30
N LYS A 76 11.74 0.62 -14.49
CA LYS A 76 12.66 1.77 -14.43
C LYS A 76 12.31 2.88 -15.42
N LYS A 77 11.75 2.53 -16.59
CA LYS A 77 11.36 3.50 -17.61
C LYS A 77 10.09 4.26 -17.22
N VAL A 78 9.12 3.61 -16.56
CA VAL A 78 7.80 4.20 -16.27
C VAL A 78 7.70 4.78 -14.85
N MET A 79 8.48 4.29 -13.89
CA MET A 79 8.46 4.79 -12.50
C MET A 79 8.55 6.32 -12.37
N PRO A 80 9.38 7.04 -13.16
CA PRO A 80 9.43 8.50 -13.12
C PRO A 80 8.14 9.20 -13.53
N SER A 81 7.19 8.48 -14.15
CA SER A 81 5.89 9.02 -14.58
C SER A 81 4.75 8.64 -13.61
N ILE A 82 5.04 7.81 -12.59
CA ILE A 82 4.06 7.32 -11.64
C ILE A 82 4.23 8.08 -10.33
N VAL A 83 3.12 8.45 -9.71
CA VAL A 83 3.07 9.13 -8.42
C VAL A 83 2.13 8.42 -7.47
N SER A 84 2.36 8.58 -6.17
CA SER A 84 1.39 8.23 -5.13
C SER A 84 0.55 9.47 -4.79
N ILE A 85 -0.76 9.31 -4.66
CA ILE A 85 -1.67 10.38 -4.26
C ILE A 85 -2.28 10.00 -2.92
N THR A 86 -2.08 10.84 -1.92
CA THR A 86 -2.65 10.67 -0.58
C THR A 86 -3.71 11.73 -0.34
N GLY A 87 -4.92 11.31 0.01
CA GLY A 87 -6.02 12.18 0.38
C GLY A 87 -6.30 12.13 1.89
N THR A 88 -6.59 13.27 2.47
CA THR A 88 -7.16 13.37 3.83
C THR A 88 -8.66 13.56 3.72
N TYR A 89 -9.43 12.75 4.41
CA TYR A 89 -10.88 12.75 4.41
C TYR A 89 -11.39 13.04 5.83
N VAL A 90 -12.48 13.78 5.93
CA VAL A 90 -13.13 14.10 7.21
C VAL A 90 -14.52 13.51 7.19
N THR A 91 -14.79 12.60 8.11
CA THR A 91 -16.14 12.07 8.35
C THR A 91 -16.68 12.69 9.61
N THR A 92 -17.86 13.33 9.52
CA THR A 92 -18.57 13.89 10.68
C THR A 92 -19.61 12.85 11.14
N TYR A 93 -19.55 12.50 12.40
CA TYR A 93 -20.54 11.66 13.07
C TYR A 93 -21.38 12.54 14.00
N ASP A 94 -22.66 12.68 13.70
CA ASP A 94 -23.60 13.43 14.54
C ASP A 94 -24.23 12.48 15.55
N TYR A 95 -23.91 12.68 16.83
CA TYR A 95 -24.54 11.99 17.95
C TYR A 95 -25.43 13.00 18.69
N TRP A 96 -26.69 12.72 18.85
CA TRP A 96 -27.80 13.46 19.45
C TRP A 96 -27.50 14.88 19.99
N PHE A 97 -26.37 15.14 20.65
CA PHE A 97 -25.96 16.47 21.16
C PHE A 97 -24.49 16.85 20.85
N ASN A 98 -23.73 15.96 20.19
CA ASN A 98 -22.32 16.21 19.88
C ASN A 98 -21.99 15.72 18.47
N SER A 99 -21.27 16.53 17.70
CA SER A 99 -20.67 16.14 16.43
C SER A 99 -19.20 15.82 16.64
N TYR A 100 -18.78 14.66 16.18
CA TYR A 100 -17.37 14.24 16.18
C TYR A 100 -16.85 14.19 14.75
N GLN A 101 -15.72 14.82 14.53
CA GLN A 101 -15.01 14.73 13.26
C GLN A 101 -13.89 13.71 13.40
N GLN A 102 -13.85 12.75 12.48
CA GLN A 102 -12.77 11.78 12.36
C GLN A 102 -12.06 12.00 11.05
N GLU A 103 -10.75 12.24 11.12
CA GLU A 103 -9.88 12.29 9.96
C GLU A 103 -9.39 10.88 9.62
N SER A 104 -9.37 10.57 8.33
CA SER A 104 -8.79 9.34 7.78
C SER A 104 -7.95 9.69 6.56
N THR A 105 -6.98 8.84 6.25
CA THR A 105 -6.16 8.98 5.05
C THR A 105 -6.42 7.82 4.10
N GLY A 106 -6.46 8.13 2.81
CA GLY A 106 -6.53 7.15 1.73
C GLY A 106 -5.39 7.40 0.75
N ALA A 107 -4.97 6.36 0.06
CA ALA A 107 -3.92 6.47 -0.95
C ALA A 107 -4.39 5.86 -2.27
N GLY A 108 -3.91 6.43 -3.36
CA GLY A 108 -4.11 5.97 -4.72
C GLY A 108 -2.88 6.25 -5.57
N SER A 109 -2.94 5.88 -6.83
CA SER A 109 -1.88 6.12 -7.80
C SER A 109 -2.31 7.16 -8.81
N GLY A 110 -1.34 7.90 -9.35
CA GLY A 110 -1.54 8.81 -10.47
C GLY A 110 -0.42 8.69 -11.48
N ILE A 111 -0.63 9.24 -12.65
CA ILE A 111 0.35 9.32 -13.72
C ILE A 111 0.54 10.76 -14.17
N ILE A 112 1.77 11.16 -14.46
CA ILE A 112 2.10 12.49 -14.97
C ILE A 112 1.75 12.52 -16.45
N ILE A 113 0.81 13.41 -16.84
CA ILE A 113 0.30 13.51 -18.22
C ILE A 113 0.78 14.74 -18.97
N GLY A 114 1.37 15.71 -18.28
CA GLY A 114 1.89 16.93 -18.89
C GLY A 114 2.19 18.01 -17.88
N LYS A 115 2.71 19.12 -18.35
CA LYS A 115 2.92 20.36 -17.59
C LYS A 115 2.77 21.59 -18.48
N ASP A 116 2.43 22.72 -17.86
CA ASP A 116 2.55 24.04 -18.45
C ASP A 116 3.59 24.88 -17.69
N ASP A 117 3.54 26.18 -17.82
CA ASP A 117 4.49 27.11 -17.17
C ASP A 117 4.27 27.22 -15.65
N GLN A 118 3.13 26.75 -15.11
CA GLN A 118 2.73 26.93 -13.71
C GLN A 118 2.43 25.62 -12.99
N TYR A 119 1.93 24.62 -13.71
CA TYR A 119 1.36 23.41 -13.12
C TYR A 119 1.87 22.13 -13.79
N LEU A 120 2.06 21.12 -12.96
CA LEU A 120 2.17 19.72 -13.36
C LEU A 120 0.77 19.10 -13.33
N TYR A 121 0.40 18.37 -14.37
CA TYR A 121 -0.90 17.72 -14.53
C TYR A 121 -0.76 16.20 -14.34
N LEU A 122 -1.66 15.64 -13.53
CA LEU A 122 -1.66 14.21 -13.21
C LEU A 122 -3.07 13.65 -13.42
N ALA A 123 -3.15 12.51 -14.04
CA ALA A 123 -4.38 11.74 -14.14
C ALA A 123 -4.44 10.70 -13.01
N THR A 124 -5.62 10.54 -12.42
CA THR A 124 -5.91 9.56 -11.37
C THR A 124 -7.37 9.13 -11.45
N ASN A 125 -7.79 8.25 -10.55
CA ASN A 125 -9.20 7.86 -10.43
C ASN A 125 -9.98 8.90 -9.61
N TYR A 126 -11.24 9.11 -9.98
CA TYR A 126 -12.12 10.05 -9.27
C TYR A 126 -12.34 9.64 -7.81
N HIS A 127 -12.56 8.35 -7.54
CA HIS A 127 -12.76 7.86 -6.18
C HIS A 127 -11.56 8.11 -5.24
N VAL A 128 -10.35 8.32 -5.78
CA VAL A 128 -9.13 8.66 -5.01
C VAL A 128 -9.19 10.12 -4.50
N VAL A 129 -9.87 11.00 -5.21
CA VAL A 129 -9.87 12.44 -4.91
C VAL A 129 -11.22 12.97 -4.44
N GLN A 130 -12.30 12.21 -4.62
CA GLN A 130 -13.63 12.62 -4.21
C GLN A 130 -13.71 12.82 -2.69
N ASN A 131 -14.32 13.93 -2.25
CA ASN A 131 -14.48 14.28 -0.83
C ASN A 131 -13.17 14.42 -0.04
N ALA A 132 -12.01 14.47 -0.69
CA ALA A 132 -10.76 14.75 -0.02
C ALA A 132 -10.73 16.21 0.45
N LYS A 133 -10.41 16.44 1.73
CA LYS A 133 -10.19 17.78 2.32
C LYS A 133 -8.87 18.38 1.81
N SER A 134 -7.87 17.54 1.64
CA SER A 134 -6.56 17.88 1.08
C SER A 134 -5.98 16.72 0.32
N LEU A 135 -5.16 17.02 -0.67
CA LEU A 135 -4.43 16.03 -1.49
C LEU A 135 -2.94 16.33 -1.45
N SER A 136 -2.14 15.30 -1.36
CA SER A 136 -0.68 15.35 -1.48
C SER A 136 -0.22 14.34 -2.52
N VAL A 137 0.72 14.76 -3.36
CA VAL A 137 1.35 13.91 -4.37
C VAL A 137 2.78 13.62 -3.94
N THR A 138 3.16 12.35 -3.91
CA THR A 138 4.52 11.88 -3.61
C THR A 138 5.14 11.36 -4.91
N PHE A 139 6.32 11.90 -5.24
CA PHE A 139 7.07 11.60 -6.45
C PHE A 139 8.05 10.41 -6.26
N VAL A 140 8.74 10.04 -7.33
CA VAL A 140 9.68 8.91 -7.36
C VAL A 140 10.85 9.05 -6.37
N ASP A 141 11.19 10.27 -5.98
CA ASP A 141 12.26 10.63 -5.03
C ASP A 141 11.75 10.76 -3.57
N ASP A 142 10.54 10.27 -3.29
CA ASP A 142 9.84 10.32 -2.00
C ASP A 142 9.52 11.75 -1.51
N LYS A 143 9.72 12.79 -2.34
CA LYS A 143 9.29 14.14 -2.01
C LYS A 143 7.82 14.33 -2.34
N SER A 144 7.14 15.15 -1.53
CA SER A 144 5.71 15.38 -1.66
C SER A 144 5.39 16.85 -1.87
N ALA A 145 4.33 17.11 -2.63
CA ALA A 145 3.78 18.45 -2.83
C ALA A 145 2.25 18.44 -2.72
N GLU A 146 1.66 19.59 -2.38
CA GLU A 146 0.21 19.74 -2.31
C GLU A 146 -0.40 19.70 -3.71
N ALA A 147 -1.56 19.04 -3.83
CA ALA A 147 -2.27 18.92 -5.09
C ALA A 147 -3.71 19.43 -4.99
N THR A 148 -4.25 19.87 -6.13
CA THR A 148 -5.62 20.35 -6.23
C THR A 148 -6.34 19.67 -7.39
N VAL A 149 -7.62 19.32 -7.20
CA VAL A 149 -8.45 18.76 -8.27
C VAL A 149 -8.70 19.83 -9.33
N LYS A 150 -8.30 19.57 -10.56
CA LYS A 150 -8.54 20.45 -11.73
C LYS A 150 -9.90 20.18 -12.36
N GLY A 151 -10.28 18.90 -12.42
CA GLY A 151 -11.55 18.42 -12.99
C GLY A 151 -11.67 16.92 -12.92
N TYR A 152 -12.88 16.43 -13.17
CA TYR A 152 -13.15 15.00 -13.14
C TYR A 152 -14.34 14.61 -14.02
N VAL A 153 -14.42 13.33 -14.34
CA VAL A 153 -15.56 12.68 -14.98
C VAL A 153 -15.96 11.47 -14.12
N GLU A 154 -16.96 11.67 -13.27
CA GLU A 154 -17.39 10.69 -12.27
C GLU A 154 -17.80 9.34 -12.89
N ASN A 155 -18.61 9.36 -13.95
CA ASN A 155 -19.10 8.15 -14.63
C ASN A 155 -17.97 7.25 -15.19
N ASN A 156 -16.81 7.85 -15.45
CA ASN A 156 -15.64 7.14 -15.98
C ASN A 156 -14.58 6.88 -14.91
N ASP A 157 -14.83 7.32 -13.67
CA ASP A 157 -13.87 7.27 -12.57
C ASP A 157 -12.50 7.87 -12.93
N ILE A 158 -12.52 9.03 -13.60
CA ILE A 158 -11.29 9.74 -14.01
C ILE A 158 -11.28 11.13 -13.38
N ALA A 159 -10.13 11.53 -12.84
CA ALA A 159 -9.86 12.88 -12.38
C ALA A 159 -8.50 13.37 -12.86
N VAL A 160 -8.37 14.69 -12.98
CA VAL A 160 -7.11 15.38 -13.20
C VAL A 160 -6.81 16.23 -11.98
N VAL A 161 -5.65 16.06 -11.40
CA VAL A 161 -5.12 16.90 -10.32
C VAL A 161 -3.93 17.70 -10.82
N THR A 162 -3.67 18.84 -10.18
CA THR A 162 -2.55 19.71 -10.49
C THR A 162 -1.70 19.96 -9.27
N VAL A 163 -0.37 20.02 -9.49
CA VAL A 163 0.62 20.46 -8.50
C VAL A 163 1.29 21.72 -9.06
N LYS A 164 1.48 22.75 -8.24
CA LYS A 164 2.23 23.92 -8.68
C LYS A 164 3.69 23.58 -8.86
N LEU A 165 4.28 23.97 -9.98
CA LEU A 165 5.71 23.76 -10.24
C LEU A 165 6.59 24.44 -9.20
N SER A 166 6.14 25.58 -8.62
CA SER A 166 6.85 26.27 -7.53
C SER A 166 6.99 25.46 -6.26
N ASP A 167 6.11 24.47 -6.06
CA ASP A 167 6.07 23.64 -4.86
C ASP A 167 6.86 22.32 -5.03
N ILE A 168 7.44 22.14 -6.22
CA ILE A 168 8.27 20.97 -6.58
C ILE A 168 9.73 21.43 -6.67
N SER A 169 10.64 20.70 -6.03
CA SER A 169 12.07 21.02 -6.10
C SER A 169 12.65 20.76 -7.51
N ASP A 170 13.69 21.50 -7.87
CA ASP A 170 14.38 21.30 -9.15
C ASP A 170 14.91 19.87 -9.32
N ASP A 171 15.40 19.24 -8.24
CA ASP A 171 15.85 17.86 -8.25
C ASP A 171 14.72 16.91 -8.66
N THR A 172 13.55 17.06 -8.03
CA THR A 172 12.35 16.26 -8.36
C THR A 172 11.92 16.50 -9.82
N LEU A 173 11.90 17.76 -10.27
CA LEU A 173 11.55 18.12 -11.65
C LEU A 173 12.48 17.49 -12.69
N ASN A 174 13.74 17.25 -12.33
CA ASN A 174 14.71 16.58 -13.21
C ASN A 174 14.53 15.06 -13.24
N GLU A 175 13.96 14.47 -12.19
CA GLU A 175 13.74 13.02 -12.09
C GLU A 175 12.41 12.56 -12.69
N ILE A 176 11.36 13.39 -12.64
CA ILE A 176 10.03 13.04 -13.15
C ILE A 176 9.96 13.15 -14.69
N LYS A 177 9.04 12.39 -15.29
CA LYS A 177 8.79 12.37 -16.73
C LYS A 177 7.29 12.27 -17.00
N GLU A 178 6.87 12.86 -18.11
CA GLU A 178 5.53 12.65 -18.65
C GLU A 178 5.40 11.22 -19.17
N ILE A 179 4.22 10.60 -18.97
CA ILE A 179 3.95 9.28 -19.51
C ILE A 179 3.90 9.33 -21.04
N GLN A 180 4.58 8.42 -21.68
CA GLN A 180 4.49 8.27 -23.13
C GLN A 180 3.34 7.33 -23.45
N VAL A 181 2.33 7.85 -24.14
CA VAL A 181 1.23 7.03 -24.65
C VAL A 181 1.76 6.22 -25.84
N GLY A 182 1.53 4.91 -25.81
CA GLY A 182 1.89 4.04 -26.93
C GLY A 182 1.09 4.41 -28.18
N SER A 183 1.73 4.33 -29.34
CA SER A 183 1.11 4.50 -30.66
C SER A 183 0.51 3.19 -31.15
#